data_b9d14df86808574d5c09d1d65cca83ca
#
_entry.id   b9d14df86808574d5c09d1d65cca83ca
#
_cell.length_a   1.000
_cell.length_b   1.000
_cell.length_c   1.000
_cell.angle_alpha   90.00
_cell.angle_beta   90.00
_cell.angle_gamma   90.00
#
_symmetry.space_group_name_H-M   'P 1'
#
loop_
_entity.id
_entity.type
_entity.pdbx_description
1 polymer ?
#
loop_
_entity_poly.entity_id
_entity_poly.type
_entity_poly.pdbx_seq_one_letter_code
_entity_poly.pdbx_strand_id
1 'polypeptide(L)'
;RELFLEPEGEFAWFFRDMQLAYREGSFLFIHAGLDDRITTVIEERSIGYLNRLFRRQIKHDLFEFYYGPLANTMRTKYRDVDMPLTRNGVTRAYQQGVHAVVHGHRNRTSGQRIMLRQGMIHIESDITMDRNSRKKEGLDGYGVGVTIVRPEGQIIGISTDYPYAKVFEPE
;
A
#
# COMPACT_ATOMS: atom_id res chain seq x y z
N ARG A 1 -12.25 19.27 -8.60
CA ARG A 1 -10.92 19.64 -9.12
C ARG A 1 -10.40 20.90 -8.45
N GLU A 2 -11.18 21.97 -8.40
CA GLU A 2 -10.79 23.28 -7.85
C GLU A 2 -10.21 23.17 -6.43
N LEU A 3 -10.88 22.48 -5.52
CA LEU A 3 -10.46 22.34 -4.11
C LEU A 3 -9.16 21.55 -3.92
N PHE A 4 -8.85 20.61 -4.83
CA PHE A 4 -7.79 19.60 -4.59
C PHE A 4 -6.59 19.73 -5.52
N LEU A 5 -6.76 20.28 -6.73
CA LEU A 5 -5.72 20.24 -7.76
C LEU A 5 -5.29 21.61 -8.26
N GLU A 6 -6.15 22.63 -8.17
CA GLU A 6 -5.77 23.99 -8.53
C GLU A 6 -4.87 24.60 -7.43
N PRO A 7 -3.87 25.42 -7.78
CA PRO A 7 -2.89 25.94 -6.82
C PRO A 7 -3.49 26.61 -5.59
N GLU A 8 -4.61 27.33 -5.78
CA GLU A 8 -5.33 28.05 -4.72
C GLU A 8 -6.38 27.19 -3.99
N GLY A 9 -6.48 25.90 -4.35
CA GLY A 9 -7.45 24.98 -3.73
C GLY A 9 -7.12 24.70 -2.26
N GLU A 10 -8.14 24.66 -1.42
CA GLU A 10 -8.01 24.46 0.04
C GLU A 10 -7.16 23.22 0.39
N PHE A 11 -7.29 22.14 -0.37
CA PHE A 11 -6.55 20.88 -0.12
C PHE A 11 -5.45 20.62 -1.15
N ALA A 12 -5.10 21.59 -1.99
CA ALA A 12 -4.11 21.40 -3.06
C ALA A 12 -2.71 21.03 -2.51
N TRP A 13 -2.34 21.58 -1.35
CA TRP A 13 -1.09 21.26 -0.67
C TRP A 13 -0.94 19.78 -0.39
N PHE A 14 -2.00 19.13 0.10
CA PHE A 14 -2.00 17.70 0.42
C PHE A 14 -1.76 16.83 -0.84
N PHE A 15 -2.50 17.10 -1.92
CA PHE A 15 -2.37 16.34 -3.16
C PHE A 15 -1.07 16.61 -3.91
N ARG A 16 -0.54 17.84 -3.79
CA ARG A 16 0.76 18.20 -4.36
C ARG A 16 1.89 17.39 -3.75
N ASP A 17 1.85 17.16 -2.45
CA ASP A 17 2.92 16.53 -1.70
C ASP A 17 2.70 15.01 -1.48
N MET A 18 1.50 14.52 -1.84
CA MET A 18 1.15 13.11 -1.72
C MET A 18 2.08 12.21 -2.54
N GLN A 19 2.47 11.10 -1.95
CA GLN A 19 3.28 10.07 -2.58
C GLN A 19 2.43 8.81 -2.83
N LEU A 20 2.61 8.20 -3.99
CA LEU A 20 2.00 6.91 -4.31
C LEU A 20 2.69 5.77 -3.56
N ALA A 21 4.01 5.88 -3.44
CA ALA A 21 4.85 4.91 -2.77
C ALA A 21 5.99 5.60 -2.01
N TYR A 22 6.29 5.09 -0.84
CA TYR A 22 7.41 5.53 -0.01
C TYR A 22 8.29 4.33 0.33
N ARG A 23 9.60 4.51 0.34
CA ARG A 23 10.55 3.47 0.72
C ARG A 23 11.38 3.91 1.92
N GLU A 24 11.46 3.03 2.90
CA GLU A 24 12.39 3.13 4.02
C GLU A 24 13.17 1.83 4.16
N GLY A 25 14.48 1.89 4.01
CA GLY A 25 15.31 0.69 3.98
C GLY A 25 14.85 -0.30 2.90
N SER A 26 14.49 -1.50 3.30
CA SER A 26 13.96 -2.56 2.43
C SER A 26 12.43 -2.63 2.37
N PHE A 27 11.72 -1.74 3.09
CA PHE A 27 10.27 -1.69 3.13
C PHE A 27 9.72 -0.70 2.10
N LEU A 28 8.76 -1.14 1.30
CA LEU A 28 7.99 -0.30 0.41
C LEU A 28 6.58 -0.11 0.97
N PHE A 29 6.21 1.13 1.24
CA PHE A 29 4.87 1.53 1.67
C PHE A 29 4.07 1.95 0.44
N ILE A 30 2.90 1.33 0.23
CA ILE A 30 2.04 1.60 -0.92
C ILE A 30 0.58 1.32 -0.53
N HIS A 31 -0.39 1.98 -1.17
CA HIS A 31 -1.79 1.86 -0.70
C HIS A 31 -2.35 0.44 -0.83
N ALA A 32 -2.36 -0.16 -2.02
CA ALA A 32 -3.00 -1.46 -2.22
C ALA A 32 -2.02 -2.61 -2.53
N GLY A 33 -0.86 -2.30 -3.10
CA GLY A 33 0.17 -3.31 -3.37
C GLY A 33 0.88 -3.14 -4.71
N LEU A 34 1.65 -4.16 -5.06
CA LEU A 34 2.47 -4.24 -6.26
C LEU A 34 1.89 -5.21 -7.28
N ASP A 35 2.20 -4.97 -8.55
CA ASP A 35 2.13 -5.93 -9.63
C ASP A 35 3.44 -5.93 -10.46
N ASP A 36 3.54 -6.79 -11.45
CA ASP A 36 4.73 -6.91 -12.29
C ASP A 36 5.03 -5.65 -13.10
N ARG A 37 4.02 -4.86 -13.47
CA ARG A 37 4.20 -3.61 -14.20
C ARG A 37 4.86 -2.56 -13.32
N ILE A 38 4.40 -2.45 -12.08
CA ILE A 38 4.96 -1.49 -11.13
C ILE A 38 6.38 -1.88 -10.74
N THR A 39 6.67 -3.18 -10.57
CA THR A 39 8.05 -3.61 -10.32
C THR A 39 8.97 -3.32 -11.49
N THR A 40 8.50 -3.44 -12.74
CA THR A 40 9.26 -3.01 -13.93
C THR A 40 9.54 -1.50 -13.91
N VAL A 41 8.54 -0.67 -13.56
CA VAL A 41 8.77 0.78 -13.45
C VAL A 41 9.79 1.12 -12.36
N ILE A 42 9.75 0.42 -11.22
CA ILE A 42 10.72 0.61 -10.14
C ILE A 42 12.13 0.22 -10.60
N GLU A 43 12.27 -0.89 -11.32
CA GLU A 43 13.54 -1.37 -11.86
C GLU A 43 14.13 -0.42 -12.91
N GLU A 44 13.34 -0.03 -13.92
CA GLU A 44 13.82 0.79 -15.05
C GLU A 44 14.01 2.27 -14.72
N ARG A 45 13.31 2.77 -13.72
CA ARG A 45 13.24 4.20 -13.42
C ARG A 45 13.57 4.52 -11.96
N SER A 46 12.63 4.44 -11.09
CA SER A 46 12.75 4.58 -9.61
C SER A 46 11.39 4.80 -8.96
N ILE A 47 11.32 4.69 -7.63
CA ILE A 47 10.14 5.10 -6.83
C ILE A 47 9.86 6.60 -6.97
N GLY A 48 10.91 7.42 -7.05
CA GLY A 48 10.74 8.86 -7.28
C GLY A 48 10.07 9.18 -8.63
N TYR A 49 10.40 8.42 -9.68
CA TYR A 49 9.71 8.54 -10.96
C TYR A 49 8.23 8.12 -10.84
N LEU A 50 7.94 7.02 -10.15
CA LEU A 50 6.58 6.55 -9.92
C LEU A 50 5.73 7.63 -9.23
N ASN A 51 6.26 8.31 -8.22
CA ASN A 51 5.60 9.42 -7.53
C ASN A 51 5.37 10.64 -8.43
N ARG A 52 6.33 10.99 -9.30
CA ARG A 52 6.14 12.07 -10.29
C ARG A 52 5.07 11.72 -11.32
N LEU A 53 5.05 10.48 -11.81
CA LEU A 53 4.04 9.99 -12.75
C LEU A 53 2.64 10.07 -12.12
N PHE A 54 2.50 9.60 -10.89
CA PHE A 54 1.27 9.69 -10.10
C PHE A 54 0.74 11.12 -10.01
N ARG A 55 1.56 12.08 -9.56
CA ARG A 55 1.15 13.48 -9.45
C ARG A 55 0.77 14.10 -10.80
N ARG A 56 1.49 13.75 -11.86
CA ARG A 56 1.16 14.18 -13.23
C ARG A 56 -0.20 13.65 -13.68
N GLN A 57 -0.47 12.37 -13.48
CA GLN A 57 -1.73 11.76 -13.91
C GLN A 57 -2.92 12.28 -13.11
N ILE A 58 -2.82 12.42 -11.79
CA ILE A 58 -3.89 13.04 -10.99
C ILE A 58 -4.24 14.44 -11.52
N LYS A 59 -3.23 15.22 -11.89
CA LYS A 59 -3.44 16.60 -12.32
C LYS A 59 -3.99 16.71 -13.76
N HIS A 60 -3.52 15.87 -14.66
CA HIS A 60 -3.71 16.08 -16.10
C HIS A 60 -4.46 14.93 -16.79
N ASP A 61 -4.45 13.72 -16.25
CA ASP A 61 -5.02 12.54 -16.89
C ASP A 61 -5.60 11.56 -15.88
N LEU A 62 -6.75 11.92 -15.32
CA LEU A 62 -7.48 11.08 -14.35
C LEU A 62 -7.95 9.76 -14.97
N PHE A 63 -8.18 9.71 -16.28
CA PHE A 63 -8.60 8.50 -16.95
C PHE A 63 -7.44 7.49 -16.97
N GLU A 64 -6.25 7.91 -17.40
CA GLU A 64 -5.06 7.06 -17.38
C GLU A 64 -4.67 6.67 -15.94
N PHE A 65 -4.82 7.57 -14.97
CA PHE A 65 -4.61 7.23 -13.56
C PHE A 65 -5.57 6.12 -13.10
N TYR A 66 -6.84 6.18 -13.45
CA TYR A 66 -7.85 5.25 -12.97
C TYR A 66 -7.81 3.90 -13.71
N TYR A 67 -7.55 3.87 -15.01
CA TYR A 67 -7.59 2.67 -15.84
C TYR A 67 -6.20 2.15 -16.23
N GLY A 68 -5.17 2.96 -16.11
CA GLY A 68 -3.81 2.62 -16.46
C GLY A 68 -3.07 1.81 -15.38
N PRO A 69 -1.76 1.58 -15.59
CA PRO A 69 -0.94 0.74 -14.72
C PRO A 69 -0.91 1.17 -13.25
N LEU A 70 -0.95 2.49 -12.97
CA LEU A 70 -0.91 2.99 -11.60
C LEU A 70 -2.15 2.64 -10.79
N ALA A 71 -3.29 2.39 -11.45
CA ALA A 71 -4.54 2.04 -10.77
C ALA A 71 -4.41 0.83 -9.85
N ASN A 72 -3.56 -0.14 -10.20
CA ASN A 72 -3.37 -1.34 -9.39
C ASN A 72 -2.68 -1.06 -8.06
N THR A 73 -1.83 -0.04 -7.98
CA THR A 73 -1.23 0.39 -6.71
C THR A 73 -2.25 0.90 -5.71
N MET A 74 -3.41 1.35 -6.21
CA MET A 74 -4.50 1.91 -5.41
C MET A 74 -5.64 0.91 -5.14
N ARG A 75 -5.72 -0.17 -5.91
CA ARG A 75 -6.89 -1.08 -5.85
C ARG A 75 -6.61 -2.55 -6.07
N THR A 76 -5.37 -2.99 -6.13
CA THR A 76 -5.08 -4.43 -6.32
C THR A 76 -5.60 -5.25 -5.15
N LYS A 77 -6.22 -6.37 -5.44
CA LYS A 77 -6.74 -7.31 -4.45
C LYS A 77 -6.01 -8.65 -4.48
N TYR A 78 -4.98 -8.77 -5.30
CA TYR A 78 -4.23 -10.01 -5.52
C TYR A 78 -5.13 -11.19 -5.92
N ARG A 79 -6.12 -10.91 -6.76
CA ARG A 79 -6.95 -11.94 -7.39
C ARG A 79 -6.36 -12.33 -8.74
N ASP A 80 -6.72 -13.48 -9.25
CA ASP A 80 -6.23 -13.97 -10.55
C ASP A 80 -6.58 -13.05 -11.73
N VAL A 81 -7.67 -12.29 -11.59
CA VAL A 81 -8.12 -11.31 -12.60
C VAL A 81 -7.43 -9.94 -12.49
N ASP A 82 -6.76 -9.67 -11.37
CA ASP A 82 -5.96 -8.47 -11.20
C ASP A 82 -4.62 -8.68 -11.93
N MET A 83 -3.87 -7.60 -12.16
CA MET A 83 -2.51 -7.72 -12.67
C MET A 83 -1.66 -8.46 -11.64
N PRO A 84 -1.13 -9.64 -11.96
CA PRO A 84 -0.48 -10.47 -10.96
C PRO A 84 0.88 -9.91 -10.54
N LEU A 85 1.23 -10.12 -9.27
CA LEU A 85 2.62 -10.12 -8.83
C LEU A 85 3.15 -11.54 -8.98
N THR A 86 4.07 -11.74 -9.90
CA THR A 86 4.72 -13.04 -10.13
C THR A 86 6.08 -13.13 -9.41
N ARG A 87 6.70 -14.30 -9.42
CA ARG A 87 8.07 -14.46 -8.92
C ARG A 87 9.07 -13.56 -9.65
N ASN A 88 8.87 -13.32 -10.96
CA ASN A 88 9.72 -12.40 -11.70
C ASN A 88 9.57 -10.96 -11.22
N GLY A 89 8.35 -10.51 -10.92
CA GLY A 89 8.12 -9.21 -10.33
C GLY A 89 8.75 -9.07 -8.94
N VAL A 90 8.68 -10.13 -8.12
CA VAL A 90 9.35 -10.15 -6.81
C VAL A 90 10.86 -10.10 -6.96
N THR A 91 11.44 -10.85 -7.92
CA THR A 91 12.89 -10.81 -8.20
C THR A 91 13.33 -9.40 -8.57
N ARG A 92 12.59 -8.70 -9.47
CA ARG A 92 12.89 -7.30 -9.82
C ARG A 92 12.86 -6.38 -8.60
N ALA A 93 11.84 -6.52 -7.75
CA ALA A 93 11.74 -5.73 -6.53
C ALA A 93 12.93 -5.98 -5.59
N TYR A 94 13.33 -7.22 -5.41
CA TYR A 94 14.51 -7.59 -4.60
C TYR A 94 15.80 -7.00 -5.15
N GLN A 95 16.01 -7.03 -6.45
CA GLN A 95 17.18 -6.42 -7.09
C GLN A 95 17.25 -4.90 -6.87
N GLN A 96 16.11 -4.27 -6.66
CA GLN A 96 16.01 -2.85 -6.29
C GLN A 96 16.02 -2.65 -4.75
N GLY A 97 16.29 -3.69 -3.96
CA GLY A 97 16.38 -3.64 -2.51
C GLY A 97 15.03 -3.50 -1.80
N VAL A 98 13.91 -3.84 -2.45
CA VAL A 98 12.59 -3.91 -1.83
C VAL A 98 12.31 -5.36 -1.42
N HIS A 99 12.32 -5.64 -0.13
CA HIS A 99 12.16 -7.01 0.40
C HIS A 99 10.81 -7.22 1.10
N ALA A 100 10.15 -6.15 1.49
CA ALA A 100 8.83 -6.21 2.10
C ALA A 100 7.92 -5.09 1.59
N VAL A 101 6.62 -5.37 1.51
CA VAL A 101 5.60 -4.40 1.13
C VAL A 101 4.62 -4.21 2.28
N VAL A 102 4.46 -2.95 2.71
CA VAL A 102 3.46 -2.53 3.68
C VAL A 102 2.30 -1.91 2.92
N HIS A 103 1.13 -2.46 3.06
CA HIS A 103 -0.05 -1.98 2.33
C HIS A 103 -1.35 -2.14 3.11
N GLY A 104 -2.40 -1.46 2.64
CA GLY A 104 -3.75 -1.51 3.16
C GLY A 104 -4.75 -2.00 2.12
N HIS A 105 -5.81 -1.23 1.92
CA HIS A 105 -6.90 -1.39 0.94
C HIS A 105 -7.82 -2.60 1.19
N ARG A 106 -7.37 -3.62 1.88
CA ARG A 106 -8.17 -4.81 2.18
C ARG A 106 -8.44 -4.85 3.67
N ASN A 107 -9.65 -4.51 4.06
CA ASN A 107 -10.10 -4.58 5.43
C ASN A 107 -9.79 -5.94 6.06
N ARG A 108 -9.31 -5.93 7.30
CA ARG A 108 -9.02 -7.11 8.09
C ARG A 108 -9.85 -7.09 9.37
N THR A 109 -10.63 -8.14 9.57
CA THR A 109 -11.54 -8.27 10.70
C THR A 109 -10.88 -8.79 11.96
N SER A 110 -9.61 -9.20 11.88
CA SER A 110 -8.83 -9.75 13.01
C SER A 110 -7.47 -9.06 13.16
N GLY A 111 -7.42 -7.77 12.86
CA GLY A 111 -6.20 -6.98 12.91
C GLY A 111 -5.22 -7.25 11.76
N GLN A 112 -4.03 -6.72 11.85
CA GLN A 112 -3.00 -6.79 10.83
C GLN A 112 -2.59 -8.23 10.51
N ARG A 113 -2.06 -8.42 9.30
CA ARG A 113 -1.62 -9.73 8.82
C ARG A 113 -0.26 -9.64 8.11
N ILE A 114 0.61 -10.60 8.42
CA ILE A 114 1.86 -10.80 7.68
C ILE A 114 1.72 -12.09 6.87
N MET A 115 2.14 -12.04 5.61
CA MET A 115 2.07 -13.19 4.72
C MET A 115 3.14 -13.15 3.65
N LEU A 116 3.44 -14.30 3.06
CA LEU A 116 4.29 -14.41 1.89
C LEU A 116 3.43 -14.46 0.62
N ARG A 117 3.81 -13.64 -0.38
CA ARG A 117 3.27 -13.70 -1.74
C ARG A 117 4.43 -13.85 -2.71
N GLN A 118 4.47 -14.97 -3.41
CA GLN A 118 5.55 -15.29 -4.36
C GLN A 118 6.97 -15.21 -3.74
N GLY A 119 7.06 -15.39 -2.41
CA GLY A 119 8.30 -15.28 -1.65
C GLY A 119 8.57 -13.90 -1.03
N MET A 120 7.81 -12.86 -1.36
CA MET A 120 7.94 -11.53 -0.77
C MET A 120 7.06 -11.39 0.48
N ILE A 121 7.60 -10.73 1.51
CA ILE A 121 6.84 -10.39 2.72
C ILE A 121 5.84 -9.28 2.41
N HIS A 122 4.57 -9.52 2.71
CA HIS A 122 3.49 -8.56 2.68
C HIS A 122 2.95 -8.32 4.08
N ILE A 123 2.91 -7.05 4.48
CA ILE A 123 2.35 -6.59 5.74
C ILE A 123 1.05 -5.87 5.41
N GLU A 124 -0.07 -6.57 5.61
CA GLU A 124 -1.40 -6.02 5.45
C GLU A 124 -1.78 -5.26 6.72
N SER A 125 -1.67 -3.93 6.66
CA SER A 125 -1.82 -3.05 7.83
C SER A 125 -3.23 -2.46 7.96
N ASP A 126 -4.11 -2.71 6.98
CA ASP A 126 -5.48 -2.20 7.02
C ASP A 126 -6.30 -2.97 8.06
N ILE A 127 -7.01 -2.20 8.87
CA ILE A 127 -8.05 -2.67 9.76
C ILE A 127 -9.33 -1.91 9.43
N THR A 128 -10.47 -2.51 9.64
CA THR A 128 -11.74 -1.85 9.34
C THR A 128 -11.99 -0.71 10.33
N MET A 129 -11.80 0.54 9.91
CA MET A 129 -11.92 1.71 10.78
C MET A 129 -13.29 2.39 10.67
N ASP A 130 -13.87 2.44 9.46
CA ASP A 130 -15.12 3.15 9.26
C ASP A 130 -16.35 2.37 9.76
N ARG A 131 -17.29 3.12 10.33
CA ARG A 131 -18.48 2.57 10.98
C ARG A 131 -19.35 1.70 10.05
N ASN A 132 -19.45 2.05 8.77
CA ASN A 132 -20.32 1.34 7.84
C ASN A 132 -19.73 -0.02 7.44
N SER A 133 -18.43 -0.06 7.19
CA SER A 133 -17.70 -1.30 6.90
C SER A 133 -17.69 -2.21 8.13
N ARG A 134 -17.44 -1.67 9.33
CA ARG A 134 -17.49 -2.43 10.57
C ARG A 134 -18.85 -3.12 10.76
N LYS A 135 -19.94 -2.38 10.57
CA LYS A 135 -21.29 -2.96 10.65
C LYS A 135 -21.52 -4.08 9.64
N LYS A 136 -21.05 -3.92 8.40
CA LYS A 136 -21.17 -4.95 7.36
C LYS A 136 -20.35 -6.21 7.66
N GLU A 137 -19.24 -6.04 8.36
CA GLU A 137 -18.30 -7.12 8.73
C GLU A 137 -18.61 -7.73 10.09
N GLY A 138 -19.66 -7.24 10.79
CA GLY A 138 -20.06 -7.75 12.11
C GLY A 138 -19.08 -7.38 13.22
N LEU A 139 -18.36 -6.26 13.08
CA LEU A 139 -17.42 -5.76 14.07
C LEU A 139 -18.06 -4.70 14.96
N ASP A 140 -17.89 -4.85 16.28
CA ASP A 140 -18.34 -3.89 17.26
C ASP A 140 -17.31 -2.78 17.55
N GLY A 141 -17.79 -1.67 18.14
CA GLY A 141 -16.95 -0.58 18.60
C GLY A 141 -16.22 0.18 17.48
N TYR A 142 -15.10 0.79 17.84
CA TYR A 142 -14.25 1.57 16.93
C TYR A 142 -13.05 0.73 16.49
N GLY A 143 -12.74 0.79 15.19
CA GLY A 143 -11.51 0.20 14.65
C GLY A 143 -10.31 1.10 14.91
N VAL A 144 -9.41 0.67 15.77
CA VAL A 144 -8.13 1.35 16.01
C VAL A 144 -7.01 0.31 15.93
N GLY A 145 -5.94 0.67 15.25
CA GLY A 145 -4.75 -0.18 15.19
C GLY A 145 -3.53 0.55 14.70
N VAL A 146 -2.39 -0.04 15.00
CA VAL A 146 -1.08 0.45 14.59
C VAL A 146 -0.19 -0.71 14.18
N THR A 147 0.58 -0.50 13.12
CA THR A 147 1.68 -1.39 12.73
C THR A 147 2.98 -0.66 12.98
N ILE A 148 3.81 -1.21 13.85
CA ILE A 148 5.13 -0.68 14.19
C ILE A 148 6.17 -1.52 13.45
N VAL A 149 7.00 -0.87 12.65
CA VAL A 149 8.15 -1.47 11.99
C VAL A 149 9.40 -0.91 12.65
N ARG A 150 10.19 -1.76 13.26
CA ARG A 150 11.42 -1.37 13.94
C ARG A 150 12.63 -1.46 13.01
N PRO A 151 13.69 -0.69 13.25
CA PRO A 151 14.91 -0.71 12.42
C PRO A 151 15.53 -2.10 12.27
N GLU A 152 15.48 -2.91 13.31
CA GLU A 152 15.96 -4.30 13.34
C GLU A 152 15.09 -5.30 12.56
N GLY A 153 13.99 -4.83 11.96
CA GLY A 153 13.08 -5.64 11.15
C GLY A 153 11.93 -6.28 11.94
N GLN A 154 11.86 -6.10 13.25
CA GLN A 154 10.71 -6.55 14.03
C GLN A 154 9.45 -5.79 13.62
N ILE A 155 8.33 -6.49 13.46
CA ILE A 155 7.04 -5.91 13.10
C ILE A 155 6.03 -6.25 14.18
N ILE A 156 5.34 -5.23 14.71
CA ILE A 156 4.34 -5.38 15.76
C ILE A 156 3.02 -4.82 15.25
N GLY A 157 1.98 -5.65 15.20
CA GLY A 157 0.61 -5.25 14.89
C GLY A 157 -0.26 -5.27 16.14
N ILE A 158 -0.91 -4.15 16.43
CA ILE A 158 -1.84 -4.00 17.55
C ILE A 158 -3.16 -3.47 16.98
N SER A 159 -4.28 -4.08 17.35
CA SER A 159 -5.60 -3.59 16.95
C SER A 159 -6.67 -3.91 17.99
N THR A 160 -7.75 -3.14 17.99
CA THR A 160 -8.93 -3.40 18.82
C THR A 160 -9.67 -4.68 18.44
N ASP A 161 -9.45 -5.20 17.24
CA ASP A 161 -10.13 -6.39 16.71
C ASP A 161 -9.37 -7.70 16.98
N TYR A 162 -8.27 -7.62 17.73
CA TYR A 162 -7.48 -8.79 18.11
C TYR A 162 -6.90 -8.62 19.51
N PRO A 163 -7.10 -9.58 20.43
CA PRO A 163 -6.82 -9.38 21.85
C PRO A 163 -5.34 -9.35 22.22
N TYR A 164 -4.43 -9.69 21.28
CA TYR A 164 -2.98 -9.76 21.55
C TYR A 164 -2.21 -8.93 20.52
N ALA A 165 -1.02 -8.46 20.89
CA ALA A 165 -0.06 -7.97 19.92
C ALA A 165 0.42 -9.11 19.02
N LYS A 166 0.42 -8.88 17.71
CA LYS A 166 1.02 -9.79 16.73
C LYS A 166 2.46 -9.36 16.51
N VAL A 167 3.39 -10.24 16.83
CA VAL A 167 4.82 -9.95 16.71
C VAL A 167 5.42 -10.86 15.65
N PHE A 168 6.14 -10.26 14.72
CA PHE A 168 7.00 -10.95 13.77
C PHE A 168 8.44 -10.53 14.05
N GLU A 169 9.31 -11.51 14.29
CA GLU A 169 10.74 -11.31 14.48
C GLU A 169 11.47 -12.04 13.36
N PRO A 170 12.24 -11.33 12.53
CA PRO A 170 13.12 -11.99 11.58
C PRO A 170 14.22 -12.73 12.33
N GLU A 171 14.56 -13.94 11.87
CA GLU A 171 15.72 -14.70 12.34
C GLU A 171 17.03 -14.10 11.85
#